data_1b1280ff1e2c9fddd026ca8bcac127bc
#
_entry.id   1b1280ff1e2c9fddd026ca8bcac127bc
#
_cell.length_a   1.000
_cell.length_b   1.000
_cell.length_c   1.000
_cell.angle_alpha   90.00
_cell.angle_beta   90.00
_cell.angle_gamma   90.00
#
_symmetry.space_group_name_H-M   'P 1'
#
loop_
_entity.id
_entity.type
_entity.pdbx_description
1 polymer ?
#
loop_
_entity_poly.entity_id
_entity_poly.type
_entity_poly.pdbx_seq_one_letter_code
_entity_poly.pdbx_strand_id
1 'polypeptide(L)'
;MCIRDRPQAALNNRRGYQPRGKVLGGSSSINAMVYIRGQHADYDHWAAQGNPGWGWEDVKPYFVRAENNERGANDWHGRGGPFNVADLRAPNRFSQYFTDAGVQAGHPHNTDFNGVTQEGVGLYQVTHKNGERHSAAKGYLTPHLARPNLQVITGAHATRILFEGTRAVGVEYRQGGTLQQVRAGREVLLSAGALLSPQLLMLSGVGPGAHLQQHGIPVLH
;
A
#
# COMPACT_ATOMS: atom_id res chain seq x y z
N MET A 1 -3.13 -12.14 -7.84
CA MET A 1 -3.33 -12.04 -9.30
C MET A 1 -2.06 -11.44 -9.88
N CYS A 2 -1.44 -12.10 -10.85
CA CYS A 2 -0.32 -11.54 -11.62
C CYS A 2 -0.88 -11.03 -12.94
N ILE A 3 -0.58 -9.79 -13.31
CA ILE A 3 -0.91 -9.27 -14.66
C ILE A 3 0.19 -9.76 -15.63
N ARG A 4 0.26 -11.09 -15.82
CA ARG A 4 1.19 -11.72 -16.77
C ARG A 4 0.54 -12.14 -18.09
N ASP A 5 -0.76 -12.09 -18.13
CA ASP A 5 -1.56 -12.81 -19.13
C ASP A 5 -1.86 -11.96 -20.38
N ARG A 6 -1.76 -10.63 -20.28
CA ARG A 6 -2.10 -9.76 -21.41
C ARG A 6 -0.95 -8.87 -21.87
N PRO A 7 -0.69 -8.82 -23.18
CA PRO A 7 0.21 -7.83 -23.75
C PRO A 7 -0.32 -6.40 -23.48
N GLN A 8 0.59 -5.47 -23.21
CA GLN A 8 0.31 -4.06 -23.03
C GLN A 8 0.77 -3.30 -24.27
N ALA A 9 -0.14 -2.73 -25.03
CA ALA A 9 0.17 -2.00 -26.25
C ALA A 9 1.15 -0.84 -25.99
N ALA A 10 0.96 -0.08 -24.89
CA ALA A 10 1.84 1.00 -24.48
C ALA A 10 3.24 0.53 -24.05
N LEU A 11 3.47 -0.77 -23.87
CA LEU A 11 4.76 -1.38 -23.55
C LEU A 11 5.30 -2.23 -24.73
N ASN A 12 5.03 -1.85 -25.97
CA ASN A 12 5.41 -2.61 -27.16
C ASN A 12 4.94 -4.06 -27.09
N ASN A 13 3.70 -4.28 -26.67
CA ASN A 13 3.09 -5.61 -26.49
C ASN A 13 3.81 -6.53 -25.48
N ARG A 14 4.68 -6.01 -24.65
CA ARG A 14 5.28 -6.78 -23.56
C ARG A 14 4.26 -7.05 -22.45
N ARG A 15 4.43 -8.15 -21.75
CA ARG A 15 3.64 -8.52 -20.58
C ARG A 15 4.35 -8.03 -19.33
N GLY A 16 3.70 -7.17 -18.54
CA GLY A 16 4.24 -6.68 -17.26
C GLY A 16 4.09 -7.74 -16.16
N TYR A 17 5.18 -8.01 -15.43
CA TYR A 17 5.10 -8.80 -14.20
C TYR A 17 4.71 -7.89 -13.02
N GLN A 18 3.47 -8.02 -12.55
CA GLN A 18 2.93 -7.23 -11.45
C GLN A 18 2.41 -8.18 -10.34
N PRO A 19 3.29 -8.73 -9.50
CA PRO A 19 2.89 -9.64 -8.42
C PRO A 19 2.07 -8.89 -7.37
N ARG A 20 0.99 -9.53 -6.90
CA ARG A 20 0.14 -9.04 -5.81
C ARG A 20 0.00 -10.14 -4.76
N GLY A 21 0.14 -9.78 -3.48
CA GLY A 21 -0.03 -10.71 -2.37
C GLY A 21 -1.48 -11.17 -2.22
N LYS A 22 -1.73 -12.49 -2.27
CA LYS A 22 -3.03 -13.09 -1.99
C LYS A 22 -2.98 -13.83 -0.66
N VAL A 23 -2.60 -13.10 0.38
CA VAL A 23 -2.42 -13.58 1.75
C VAL A 23 -2.80 -12.48 2.73
N LEU A 24 -2.96 -12.82 4.02
CA LEU A 24 -3.09 -11.80 5.08
C LEU A 24 -1.87 -10.88 5.06
N GLY A 25 -2.10 -9.56 5.13
CA GLY A 25 -1.07 -8.55 4.94
C GLY A 25 -0.83 -8.14 3.47
N GLY A 26 -1.48 -8.82 2.50
CA GLY A 26 -1.41 -8.47 1.09
C GLY A 26 0.03 -8.45 0.56
N SER A 27 0.36 -7.43 -0.22
CA SER A 27 1.70 -7.31 -0.83
C SER A 27 2.81 -7.03 0.19
N SER A 28 2.51 -6.55 1.41
CA SER A 28 3.51 -6.41 2.47
C SER A 28 4.09 -7.75 2.93
N SER A 29 3.37 -8.85 2.69
CA SER A 29 3.82 -10.21 3.02
C SER A 29 4.73 -10.83 1.95
N ILE A 30 4.88 -10.21 0.78
CA ILE A 30 5.67 -10.73 -0.35
C ILE A 30 6.65 -9.72 -0.96
N ASN A 31 6.61 -8.44 -0.56
CA ASN A 31 7.47 -7.37 -1.10
C ASN A 31 8.94 -7.51 -0.65
N ALA A 32 9.81 -6.63 -1.14
CA ALA A 32 11.23 -6.56 -0.75
C ALA A 32 11.47 -5.88 0.61
N MET A 33 10.40 -5.52 1.35
CA MET A 33 10.45 -4.87 2.66
C MET A 33 11.04 -3.46 2.70
N VAL A 34 11.45 -2.88 1.59
CA VAL A 34 11.95 -1.50 1.57
C VAL A 34 10.91 -0.55 2.16
N TYR A 35 11.33 0.23 3.16
CA TYR A 35 10.48 1.25 3.77
C TYR A 35 10.88 2.62 3.26
N ILE A 36 10.03 3.18 2.41
CA ILE A 36 10.22 4.52 1.84
C ILE A 36 8.86 5.20 1.69
N ARG A 37 8.81 6.48 2.00
CA ARG A 37 7.66 7.37 1.80
C ARG A 37 7.78 8.06 0.45
N GLY A 38 6.71 8.66 -0.04
CA GLY A 38 6.75 9.60 -1.15
C GLY A 38 7.55 10.86 -0.78
N GLN A 39 7.96 11.63 -1.77
CA GLN A 39 8.51 12.96 -1.54
C GLN A 39 7.44 13.90 -0.99
N HIS A 40 7.82 14.92 -0.26
CA HIS A 40 6.88 15.90 0.28
C HIS A 40 6.02 16.52 -0.82
N ALA A 41 6.66 16.84 -1.96
CA ALA A 41 5.99 17.39 -3.13
C ALA A 41 4.91 16.48 -3.73
N ASP A 42 5.00 15.15 -3.57
CA ASP A 42 3.97 14.22 -4.06
C ASP A 42 2.65 14.45 -3.31
N TYR A 43 2.71 14.61 -2.00
CA TYR A 43 1.54 14.85 -1.14
C TYR A 43 1.00 16.26 -1.34
N ASP A 44 1.88 17.27 -1.43
CA ASP A 44 1.48 18.66 -1.67
C ASP A 44 0.80 18.79 -3.03
N HIS A 45 1.25 18.02 -4.03
CA HIS A 45 0.58 17.94 -5.33
C HIS A 45 -0.83 17.31 -5.22
N TRP A 46 -1.02 16.28 -4.38
CA TRP A 46 -2.36 15.73 -4.14
C TRP A 46 -3.29 16.78 -3.52
N ALA A 47 -2.81 17.52 -2.53
CA ALA A 47 -3.59 18.62 -1.93
C ALA A 47 -3.96 19.69 -2.97
N ALA A 48 -3.00 20.08 -3.81
CA ALA A 48 -3.22 21.07 -4.89
C ALA A 48 -4.22 20.62 -5.95
N GLN A 49 -4.39 19.31 -6.15
CA GLN A 49 -5.41 18.74 -7.04
C GLN A 49 -6.84 18.75 -6.45
N GLY A 50 -7.07 19.42 -5.33
CA GLY A 50 -8.38 19.53 -4.70
C GLY A 50 -8.64 18.48 -3.61
N ASN A 51 -7.59 17.90 -3.03
CA ASN A 51 -7.68 16.96 -1.91
C ASN A 51 -7.15 17.61 -0.63
N PRO A 52 -7.88 18.53 0.02
CA PRO A 52 -7.45 19.17 1.26
C PRO A 52 -7.21 18.12 2.36
N GLY A 53 -6.18 18.33 3.18
CA GLY A 53 -5.78 17.37 4.21
C GLY A 53 -4.85 16.24 3.72
N TRP A 54 -4.39 16.29 2.48
CA TRP A 54 -3.44 15.35 1.89
C TRP A 54 -2.06 15.94 1.61
N GLY A 55 -1.80 17.20 2.02
CA GLY A 55 -0.47 17.80 1.96
C GLY A 55 0.51 17.11 2.92
N TRP A 56 1.81 17.35 2.71
CA TRP A 56 2.84 16.69 3.49
C TRP A 56 2.66 16.88 5.01
N GLU A 57 2.42 18.10 5.44
CA GLU A 57 2.25 18.39 6.87
C GLU A 57 0.99 17.75 7.46
N ASP A 58 -0.04 17.50 6.63
CA ASP A 58 -1.25 16.80 7.06
C ASP A 58 -1.01 15.29 7.23
N VAL A 59 -0.25 14.67 6.31
CA VAL A 59 -0.05 13.21 6.30
C VAL A 59 1.15 12.74 7.15
N LYS A 60 2.17 13.57 7.34
CA LYS A 60 3.37 13.27 8.14
C LYS A 60 3.05 12.73 9.54
N PRO A 61 2.12 13.30 10.32
CA PRO A 61 1.78 12.79 11.65
C PRO A 61 1.28 11.33 11.64
N TYR A 62 0.63 10.91 10.56
CA TYR A 62 0.15 9.53 10.41
C TYR A 62 1.30 8.55 10.12
N PHE A 63 2.29 8.95 9.32
CA PHE A 63 3.50 8.16 9.12
C PHE A 63 4.26 7.98 10.43
N VAL A 64 4.48 9.07 11.17
CA VAL A 64 5.16 9.04 12.48
C VAL A 64 4.39 8.16 13.47
N ARG A 65 3.07 8.30 13.55
CA ARG A 65 2.23 7.49 14.45
C ARG A 65 2.23 6.00 14.10
N ALA A 66 2.28 5.66 12.82
CA ALA A 66 2.28 4.27 12.36
C ALA A 66 3.61 3.54 12.63
N GLU A 67 4.70 4.28 12.74
CA GLU A 67 6.07 3.76 12.75
C GLU A 67 6.57 3.40 14.15
N ASN A 68 7.30 2.29 14.22
CA ASN A 68 8.22 2.00 15.30
C ASN A 68 9.62 1.86 14.70
N ASN A 69 10.35 2.98 14.63
CA ASN A 69 11.71 3.00 14.09
C ASN A 69 12.71 2.55 15.16
N GLU A 70 13.53 1.56 14.86
CA GLU A 70 14.54 1.04 15.78
C GLU A 70 15.70 2.04 16.05
N ARG A 71 15.90 3.02 15.15
CA ARG A 71 16.84 4.15 15.39
C ARG A 71 16.32 5.14 16.43
N GLY A 72 15.05 5.10 16.78
CA GLY A 72 14.39 6.00 17.74
C GLY A 72 13.46 7.01 17.07
N ALA A 73 12.83 7.86 17.92
CA ALA A 73 11.94 8.93 17.49
C ALA A 73 12.70 10.22 17.21
N ASN A 74 12.25 10.97 16.23
CA ASN A 74 12.66 12.34 15.93
C ASN A 74 11.53 13.06 15.16
N ASP A 75 11.80 14.22 14.57
CA ASP A 75 10.80 14.98 13.81
C ASP A 75 10.23 14.26 12.60
N TRP A 76 10.91 13.23 12.10
CA TRP A 76 10.58 12.45 10.91
C TRP A 76 10.10 11.04 11.22
N HIS A 77 10.49 10.49 12.37
CA HIS A 77 10.30 9.10 12.73
C HIS A 77 9.55 8.91 14.03
N GLY A 78 8.70 7.88 14.05
CA GLY A 78 7.96 7.49 15.24
C GLY A 78 8.59 6.33 15.98
N ARG A 79 8.19 6.17 17.26
CA ARG A 79 8.50 5.02 18.09
C ARG A 79 7.23 4.50 18.77
N GLY A 80 7.13 3.18 18.88
CA GLY A 80 5.97 2.54 19.52
C GLY A 80 4.75 2.36 18.62
N GLY A 81 4.81 2.77 17.36
CA GLY A 81 3.77 2.49 16.38
C GLY A 81 3.72 1.00 16.01
N PRO A 82 2.63 0.54 15.36
CA PRO A 82 2.43 -0.87 15.06
C PRO A 82 3.34 -1.42 13.96
N PHE A 83 3.95 -0.56 13.14
CA PHE A 83 4.75 -0.97 11.98
C PHE A 83 6.24 -0.79 12.23
N ASN A 84 6.96 -1.91 12.36
CA ASN A 84 8.38 -1.88 12.70
C ASN A 84 9.25 -1.56 11.50
N VAL A 85 10.18 -0.65 11.68
CA VAL A 85 11.16 -0.20 10.69
C VAL A 85 12.56 -0.33 11.31
N ALA A 86 13.47 -0.97 10.60
CA ALA A 86 14.80 -1.28 11.10
C ALA A 86 15.85 -1.16 9.99
N ASP A 87 17.10 -1.08 10.40
CA ASP A 87 18.23 -1.20 9.48
C ASP A 87 18.41 -2.65 9.02
N LEU A 88 19.02 -2.82 7.87
CA LEU A 88 19.42 -4.14 7.38
C LEU A 88 20.41 -4.76 8.36
N ARG A 89 20.12 -5.96 8.86
CA ARG A 89 21.03 -6.68 9.81
C ARG A 89 22.30 -7.18 9.13
N ALA A 90 22.21 -7.59 7.88
CA ALA A 90 23.31 -8.11 7.10
C ALA A 90 23.24 -7.55 5.68
N PRO A 91 23.60 -6.28 5.48
CA PRO A 91 23.63 -5.69 4.13
C PRO A 91 24.66 -6.43 3.28
N ASN A 92 24.31 -6.63 2.00
CA ASN A 92 25.25 -7.22 1.06
C ASN A 92 26.42 -6.26 0.82
N ARG A 93 27.65 -6.79 0.87
CA ARG A 93 28.87 -6.00 0.63
C ARG A 93 28.86 -5.25 -0.72
N PHE A 94 28.23 -5.81 -1.75
CA PHE A 94 28.09 -5.14 -3.03
C PHE A 94 27.18 -3.91 -2.98
N SER A 95 26.20 -3.88 -2.08
CA SER A 95 25.38 -2.69 -1.85
C SER A 95 26.20 -1.56 -1.26
N GLN A 96 27.18 -1.88 -0.38
CA GLN A 96 28.12 -0.90 0.13
C GLN A 96 29.04 -0.37 -0.99
N TYR A 97 29.60 -1.26 -1.81
CA TYR A 97 30.42 -0.84 -2.95
C TYR A 97 29.65 0.05 -3.93
N PHE A 98 28.38 -0.23 -4.17
CA PHE A 98 27.52 0.63 -4.98
C PHE A 98 27.33 2.01 -4.35
N THR A 99 27.07 2.06 -3.04
CA THR A 99 26.95 3.33 -2.30
C THR A 99 28.23 4.14 -2.37
N ASP A 100 29.37 3.49 -2.12
CA ASP A 100 30.70 4.15 -2.18
C ASP A 100 30.99 4.68 -3.58
N ALA A 101 30.70 3.92 -4.62
CA ALA A 101 30.85 4.36 -6.01
C ALA A 101 29.93 5.54 -6.35
N GLY A 102 28.70 5.55 -5.84
CA GLY A 102 27.78 6.67 -5.99
C GLY A 102 28.31 7.97 -5.35
N VAL A 103 28.89 7.84 -4.15
CA VAL A 103 29.54 8.98 -3.47
C VAL A 103 30.75 9.47 -4.26
N GLN A 104 31.59 8.56 -4.77
CA GLN A 104 32.72 8.90 -5.63
C GLN A 104 32.29 9.60 -6.94
N ALA A 105 31.11 9.27 -7.45
CA ALA A 105 30.51 9.92 -8.61
C ALA A 105 29.85 11.29 -8.31
N GLY A 106 29.94 11.77 -7.06
CA GLY A 106 29.46 13.08 -6.65
C GLY A 106 28.03 13.11 -6.07
N HIS A 107 27.40 11.96 -5.85
CA HIS A 107 26.09 11.91 -5.18
C HIS A 107 26.26 12.05 -3.66
N PRO A 108 25.37 12.79 -2.96
CA PRO A 108 25.42 12.87 -1.50
C PRO A 108 25.15 11.51 -0.86
N HIS A 109 25.88 11.20 0.19
CA HIS A 109 25.54 10.02 1.01
C HIS A 109 24.29 10.32 1.85
N ASN A 110 23.25 9.51 1.69
CA ASN A 110 22.02 9.64 2.44
C ASN A 110 21.80 8.40 3.32
N THR A 111 21.74 8.62 4.62
CA THR A 111 21.49 7.55 5.62
C THR A 111 20.03 7.45 6.00
N ASP A 112 19.18 8.38 5.53
CA ASP A 112 17.75 8.46 5.88
C ASP A 112 16.92 9.07 4.75
N PHE A 113 16.40 8.21 3.88
CA PHE A 113 15.54 8.61 2.76
C PHE A 113 14.13 9.04 3.16
N ASN A 114 13.76 8.90 4.43
CA ASN A 114 12.47 9.35 4.98
C ASN A 114 12.61 10.58 5.88
N GLY A 115 13.81 11.18 5.92
CA GLY A 115 14.13 12.40 6.65
C GLY A 115 13.92 13.67 5.83
N VAL A 116 14.83 14.62 6.04
CA VAL A 116 14.78 15.96 5.42
C VAL A 116 14.85 15.93 3.89
N THR A 117 15.62 14.99 3.33
CA THR A 117 15.83 14.85 1.88
C THR A 117 15.82 13.40 1.45
N GLN A 118 15.32 13.14 0.24
CA GLN A 118 15.39 11.83 -0.41
C GLN A 118 16.53 11.72 -1.42
N GLU A 119 17.21 12.81 -1.73
CA GLU A 119 18.33 12.80 -2.67
C GLU A 119 19.55 12.09 -2.09
N GLY A 120 20.25 11.36 -2.96
CA GLY A 120 21.52 10.72 -2.62
C GLY A 120 21.58 9.22 -2.82
N VAL A 121 22.62 8.61 -2.28
CA VAL A 121 22.86 7.16 -2.29
C VAL A 121 23.04 6.64 -0.87
N GLY A 122 22.50 5.45 -0.61
CA GLY A 122 22.56 4.84 0.73
C GLY A 122 21.76 3.55 0.80
N LEU A 123 21.67 3.00 2.01
CA LEU A 123 20.88 1.79 2.28
C LEU A 123 19.51 2.18 2.82
N TYR A 124 18.46 1.56 2.28
CA TYR A 124 17.11 1.72 2.80
C TYR A 124 16.93 1.00 4.14
N GLN A 125 16.11 1.58 5.00
CA GLN A 125 15.51 0.83 6.09
C GLN A 125 14.45 -0.14 5.55
N VAL A 126 14.16 -1.17 6.33
CA VAL A 126 13.26 -2.25 5.95
C VAL A 126 12.22 -2.56 7.02
N THR A 127 11.07 -3.09 6.57
CA THR A 127 9.98 -3.49 7.44
C THR A 127 10.22 -4.90 7.98
N HIS A 128 11.14 -5.03 8.92
CA HIS A 128 11.36 -6.28 9.67
C HIS A 128 11.53 -6.02 11.17
N LYS A 129 11.31 -7.06 11.96
CA LYS A 129 11.48 -7.07 13.42
C LYS A 129 12.12 -8.39 13.82
N ASN A 130 13.15 -8.34 14.64
CA ASN A 130 13.87 -9.53 15.13
C ASN A 130 14.36 -10.49 14.02
N GLY A 131 14.73 -9.94 12.84
CA GLY A 131 15.18 -10.73 11.69
C GLY A 131 14.06 -11.34 10.85
N GLU A 132 12.80 -11.10 11.17
CA GLU A 132 11.66 -11.55 10.41
C GLU A 132 10.94 -10.40 9.71
N ARG A 133 10.32 -10.69 8.57
CA ARG A 133 9.39 -9.76 7.90
C ARG A 133 8.31 -9.28 8.88
N HIS A 134 8.12 -7.97 8.98
CA HIS A 134 7.05 -7.36 9.75
C HIS A 134 5.99 -6.81 8.78
N SER A 135 5.12 -7.70 8.30
CA SER A 135 4.05 -7.34 7.36
C SER A 135 2.94 -6.52 8.04
N ALA A 136 2.07 -5.90 7.25
CA ALA A 136 0.88 -5.23 7.77
C ALA A 136 -0.01 -6.19 8.61
N ALA A 137 -0.07 -7.47 8.26
CA ALA A 137 -0.76 -8.45 9.09
C ALA A 137 -0.10 -8.60 10.47
N LYS A 138 1.23 -8.69 10.54
CA LYS A 138 1.95 -8.77 11.83
C LYS A 138 1.81 -7.49 12.66
N GLY A 139 1.82 -6.33 12.02
CA GLY A 139 1.73 -5.04 12.71
C GLY A 139 0.31 -4.69 13.18
N TYR A 140 -0.68 -4.89 12.33
CA TYR A 140 -2.02 -4.36 12.56
C TYR A 140 -3.09 -5.41 12.81
N LEU A 141 -2.95 -6.65 12.31
CA LEU A 141 -3.99 -7.65 12.40
C LEU A 141 -3.73 -8.66 13.52
N THR A 142 -2.57 -9.32 13.50
CA THR A 142 -2.24 -10.40 14.43
C THR A 142 -2.40 -10.02 15.91
N PRO A 143 -1.97 -8.82 16.35
CA PRO A 143 -2.14 -8.42 17.76
C PRO A 143 -3.61 -8.23 18.19
N HIS A 144 -4.53 -8.18 17.23
CA HIS A 144 -5.92 -7.83 17.46
C HIS A 144 -6.92 -8.93 17.12
N LEU A 145 -6.46 -10.10 16.69
CA LEU A 145 -7.32 -11.23 16.29
C LEU A 145 -8.28 -11.69 17.40
N ALA A 146 -7.91 -11.50 18.66
CA ALA A 146 -8.75 -11.88 19.81
C ALA A 146 -9.87 -10.85 20.12
N ARG A 147 -9.95 -9.73 19.40
CA ARG A 147 -11.01 -8.74 19.63
C ARG A 147 -12.38 -9.31 19.22
N PRO A 148 -13.41 -9.26 20.10
CA PRO A 148 -14.73 -9.82 19.78
C PRO A 148 -15.47 -9.06 18.66
N ASN A 149 -15.07 -7.82 18.39
CA ASN A 149 -15.64 -6.98 17.33
C ASN A 149 -14.80 -7.01 16.03
N LEU A 150 -13.83 -7.91 15.89
CA LEU A 150 -13.03 -8.09 14.69
C LEU A 150 -13.32 -9.48 14.09
N GLN A 151 -13.85 -9.49 12.87
CA GLN A 151 -14.01 -10.71 12.10
C GLN A 151 -13.12 -10.66 10.84
N VAL A 152 -12.33 -11.70 10.63
CA VAL A 152 -11.47 -11.84 9.46
C VAL A 152 -11.99 -12.97 8.59
N ILE A 153 -12.44 -12.64 7.39
CA ILE A 153 -12.96 -13.62 6.42
C ILE A 153 -11.90 -13.84 5.35
N THR A 154 -11.31 -15.02 5.31
CA THR A 154 -10.32 -15.42 4.31
C THR A 154 -10.94 -16.28 3.22
N GLY A 155 -10.23 -16.46 2.08
CA GLY A 155 -10.77 -17.18 0.93
C GLY A 155 -11.97 -16.44 0.29
N ALA A 156 -12.23 -15.21 0.67
CA ALA A 156 -13.29 -14.36 0.16
C ALA A 156 -12.75 -13.45 -0.96
N HIS A 157 -13.39 -13.51 -2.12
CA HIS A 157 -13.09 -12.66 -3.26
C HIS A 157 -14.17 -11.60 -3.42
N ALA A 158 -13.86 -10.34 -3.09
CA ALA A 158 -14.78 -9.23 -3.27
C ALA A 158 -15.12 -9.06 -4.76
N THR A 159 -16.40 -9.03 -5.09
CA THR A 159 -16.92 -8.94 -6.46
C THR A 159 -17.44 -7.56 -6.78
N ARG A 160 -18.05 -6.89 -5.81
CA ARG A 160 -18.49 -5.50 -5.95
C ARG A 160 -18.79 -4.86 -4.59
N ILE A 161 -18.80 -3.55 -4.57
CA ILE A 161 -19.35 -2.73 -3.49
C ILE A 161 -20.84 -2.55 -3.75
N LEU A 162 -21.66 -2.67 -2.71
CA LEU A 162 -23.09 -2.45 -2.78
C LEU A 162 -23.41 -0.99 -2.48
N PHE A 163 -24.21 -0.37 -3.34
CA PHE A 163 -24.62 1.03 -3.20
C PHE A 163 -26.13 1.16 -3.06
N GLU A 164 -26.55 2.16 -2.28
CA GLU A 164 -27.91 2.73 -2.26
C GLU A 164 -27.79 4.20 -2.62
N GLY A 165 -28.17 4.55 -3.84
CA GLY A 165 -27.83 5.85 -4.45
C GLY A 165 -26.31 6.01 -4.51
N THR A 166 -25.77 7.06 -3.85
CA THR A 166 -24.33 7.34 -3.77
C THR A 166 -23.65 6.76 -2.53
N ARG A 167 -24.39 6.13 -1.63
CA ARG A 167 -23.87 5.59 -0.37
C ARG A 167 -23.44 4.13 -0.53
N ALA A 168 -22.18 3.83 -0.17
CA ALA A 168 -21.71 2.47 -0.03
C ALA A 168 -22.33 1.82 1.22
N VAL A 169 -23.07 0.71 1.05
CA VAL A 169 -23.84 0.06 2.11
C VAL A 169 -23.42 -1.38 2.39
N GLY A 170 -22.40 -1.87 1.69
CA GLY A 170 -21.90 -3.23 1.92
C GLY A 170 -20.96 -3.70 0.83
N VAL A 171 -20.61 -4.97 0.92
CA VAL A 171 -19.72 -5.65 -0.03
C VAL A 171 -20.32 -7.00 -0.40
N GLU A 172 -20.30 -7.32 -1.68
CA GLU A 172 -20.55 -8.66 -2.19
C GLU A 172 -19.22 -9.39 -2.41
N TYR A 173 -19.14 -10.62 -2.01
CA TYR A 173 -17.94 -11.44 -2.19
C TYR A 173 -18.30 -12.90 -2.47
N ARG A 174 -17.38 -13.60 -3.11
CA ARG A 174 -17.49 -15.04 -3.39
C ARG A 174 -16.58 -15.81 -2.45
N GLN A 175 -17.16 -16.79 -1.76
CA GLN A 175 -16.41 -17.71 -0.90
C GLN A 175 -16.90 -19.14 -1.14
N GLY A 176 -16.00 -20.09 -1.36
CA GLY A 176 -16.36 -21.48 -1.63
C GLY A 176 -17.31 -21.67 -2.83
N GLY A 177 -17.21 -20.80 -3.86
CA GLY A 177 -18.12 -20.81 -5.01
C GLY A 177 -19.44 -20.06 -4.82
N THR A 178 -19.84 -19.74 -3.59
CA THR A 178 -21.12 -19.08 -3.25
C THR A 178 -20.94 -17.57 -3.14
N LEU A 179 -21.88 -16.80 -3.69
CA LEU A 179 -21.97 -15.34 -3.48
C LEU A 179 -22.59 -15.07 -2.12
N GLN A 180 -21.97 -14.18 -1.39
CA GLN A 180 -22.40 -13.71 -0.08
C GLN A 180 -22.36 -12.18 -0.03
N GLN A 181 -23.10 -11.59 0.88
CA GLN A 181 -23.12 -10.15 1.08
C GLN A 181 -22.96 -9.83 2.57
N VAL A 182 -22.25 -8.77 2.85
CA VAL A 182 -22.13 -8.18 4.18
C VAL A 182 -22.53 -6.72 4.13
N ARG A 183 -23.42 -6.30 5.04
CA ARG A 183 -23.88 -4.90 5.12
C ARG A 183 -22.96 -4.11 6.03
N ALA A 184 -22.71 -2.86 5.65
CA ALA A 184 -21.93 -1.91 6.44
C ALA A 184 -22.88 -1.04 7.30
N GLY A 185 -22.64 -1.00 8.60
CA GLY A 185 -23.38 -0.13 9.51
C GLY A 185 -22.94 1.35 9.45
N ARG A 186 -21.68 1.59 9.10
CA ARG A 186 -21.11 2.94 8.97
C ARG A 186 -20.56 3.19 7.58
N GLU A 187 -19.50 2.48 7.18
CA GLU A 187 -18.75 2.73 5.96
C GLU A 187 -18.12 1.45 5.41
N VAL A 188 -17.70 1.50 4.16
CA VAL A 188 -16.89 0.47 3.49
C VAL A 188 -15.50 1.03 3.24
N LEU A 189 -14.46 0.41 3.82
CA LEU A 189 -13.07 0.78 3.61
C LEU A 189 -12.49 -0.05 2.47
N LEU A 190 -12.16 0.61 1.36
CA LEU A 190 -11.58 -0.04 0.20
C LEU A 190 -10.05 0.06 0.23
N SER A 191 -9.38 -1.04 0.55
CA SER A 191 -7.92 -1.12 0.66
C SER A 191 -7.34 -2.29 -0.15
N ALA A 192 -7.85 -2.49 -1.38
CA ALA A 192 -7.44 -3.61 -2.25
C ALA A 192 -6.12 -3.35 -3.01
N GLY A 193 -5.47 -2.22 -2.78
CA GLY A 193 -4.24 -1.78 -3.42
C GLY A 193 -4.47 -0.99 -4.71
N ALA A 194 -3.41 -0.38 -5.23
CA ALA A 194 -3.48 0.59 -6.32
C ALA A 194 -4.12 0.05 -7.62
N LEU A 195 -4.01 -1.25 -7.89
CA LEU A 195 -4.59 -1.88 -9.08
C LEU A 195 -6.00 -2.41 -8.85
N LEU A 196 -6.28 -2.99 -7.67
CA LEU A 196 -7.55 -3.69 -7.45
C LEU A 196 -8.63 -2.80 -6.83
N SER A 197 -8.26 -1.71 -6.15
CA SER A 197 -9.24 -0.73 -5.64
C SER A 197 -10.01 -0.05 -6.77
N PRO A 198 -9.36 0.56 -7.78
CA PRO A 198 -10.09 1.12 -8.91
C PRO A 198 -10.82 0.06 -9.74
N GLN A 199 -10.29 -1.15 -9.87
CA GLN A 199 -10.99 -2.25 -10.53
C GLN A 199 -12.30 -2.58 -9.81
N LEU A 200 -12.28 -2.70 -8.48
CA LEU A 200 -13.47 -3.01 -7.70
C LEU A 200 -14.51 -1.88 -7.75
N LEU A 201 -14.07 -0.61 -7.77
CA LEU A 201 -14.95 0.54 -8.00
C LEU A 201 -15.62 0.44 -9.38
N MET A 202 -14.86 0.20 -10.44
CA MET A 202 -15.40 0.05 -11.79
C MET A 202 -16.38 -1.11 -11.91
N LEU A 203 -16.06 -2.27 -11.33
CA LEU A 203 -16.99 -3.42 -11.24
C LEU A 203 -18.28 -3.09 -10.47
N SER A 204 -18.23 -2.06 -9.64
CA SER A 204 -19.38 -1.58 -8.85
C SER A 204 -20.13 -0.42 -9.52
N GLY A 205 -19.75 -0.03 -10.73
CA GLY A 205 -20.40 1.05 -11.49
C GLY A 205 -19.84 2.46 -11.24
N VAL A 206 -18.68 2.56 -10.57
CA VAL A 206 -18.02 3.84 -10.27
C VAL A 206 -16.74 3.97 -11.12
N GLY A 207 -16.73 4.92 -12.06
CA GLY A 207 -15.58 5.12 -12.95
C GLY A 207 -15.94 5.75 -14.29
N PRO A 208 -15.01 5.77 -15.28
CA PRO A 208 -15.24 6.40 -16.57
C PRO A 208 -16.43 5.76 -17.31
N GLY A 209 -17.53 6.52 -17.46
CA GLY A 209 -18.81 6.02 -17.95
C GLY A 209 -18.72 5.28 -19.28
N ALA A 210 -18.04 5.84 -20.28
CA ALA A 210 -17.87 5.20 -21.60
C ALA A 210 -17.15 3.85 -21.50
N HIS A 211 -16.14 3.73 -20.62
CA HIS A 211 -15.42 2.50 -20.40
C HIS A 211 -16.30 1.43 -19.73
N LEU A 212 -17.08 1.82 -18.70
CA LEU A 212 -18.00 0.92 -18.02
C LEU A 212 -19.06 0.37 -18.98
N GLN A 213 -19.64 1.24 -19.82
CA GLN A 213 -20.63 0.87 -20.82
C GLN A 213 -20.09 -0.14 -21.85
N GLN A 214 -18.83 0.02 -22.30
CA GLN A 214 -18.17 -0.93 -23.20
C GLN A 214 -18.08 -2.34 -22.59
N HIS A 215 -18.07 -2.45 -21.26
CA HIS A 215 -18.05 -3.72 -20.53
C HIS A 215 -19.44 -4.16 -20.02
N GLY A 216 -20.51 -3.47 -20.42
CA GLY A 216 -21.87 -3.78 -19.98
C GLY A 216 -22.13 -3.53 -18.49
N ILE A 217 -21.33 -2.67 -17.87
CA ILE A 217 -21.44 -2.31 -16.45
C ILE A 217 -22.31 -1.05 -16.34
N PRO A 218 -23.42 -1.07 -15.59
CA PRO A 218 -24.23 0.12 -15.33
C PRO A 218 -23.41 1.19 -14.63
N VAL A 219 -23.49 2.43 -15.13
CA VAL A 219 -22.81 3.58 -14.53
C VAL A 219 -23.64 4.10 -13.37
N LEU A 220 -23.04 4.14 -12.17
CA LEU A 220 -23.61 4.77 -10.97
C LEU A 220 -23.02 6.15 -10.74
N HIS A 221 -21.71 6.32 -10.98
CA HIS A 221 -20.94 7.55 -10.86
C HIS A 221 -19.78 7.57 -11.84
#